data_e548f4fa10de7fbaf74fa6fd9769e872
#
_entry.id   e548f4fa10de7fbaf74fa6fd9769e872
#
_cell.length_a   1.000
_cell.length_b   1.000
_cell.length_c   1.000
_cell.angle_alpha   90.00
_cell.angle_beta   90.00
_cell.angle_gamma   90.00
#
_symmetry.space_group_name_H-M   'P 1'
#
loop_
_entity.id
_entity.type
_entity.pdbx_description
1 polymer ?
#
loop_
_entity_poly.entity_id
_entity_poly.type
_entity_poly.pdbx_seq_one_letter_code
_entity_poly.pdbx_strand_id
1 'polypeptide(L)'
;MHATTIEGGIEADRDRTTELKRVDQIRVQHLWMRYGGDTDGVVALADIDFTVRDGEFVAIVGPSGCGKSTLLRILAGLMPPTSGQAELAGSPIDGPRRDIGVVFQSPVLFPWRTVLANAELPVDVQGLDRKAMRAKALELLKLVGLEGFESRYPRELSGGMQQRVSLVRALIHDPALLLMDEPFGALDAMTRETMHIELQRIWMERRKTIVFITHSIAEAVFLADRVLVMTPRPGKIGAELKIDLPRPRALDVVNTEIFGSYVRQIRAALNAAGGAL
;
A
#
# COMPACT_ATOMS: atom_id res chain seq x y z
N MET A 1 22.32 -29.88 -60.98
CA MET A 1 21.14 -30.01 -60.10
C MET A 1 21.58 -29.80 -58.67
N HIS A 2 21.51 -28.59 -58.16
CA HIS A 2 21.82 -28.26 -56.79
C HIS A 2 20.58 -27.63 -56.18
N ALA A 3 19.99 -28.31 -55.20
CA ALA A 3 18.97 -27.79 -54.34
C ALA A 3 19.67 -27.13 -53.12
N THR A 4 19.55 -25.81 -52.99
CA THR A 4 20.04 -25.05 -51.85
C THR A 4 18.88 -24.88 -50.88
N THR A 5 19.00 -25.51 -49.73
CA THR A 5 18.11 -25.37 -48.57
C THR A 5 18.35 -24.03 -47.91
N ILE A 6 17.33 -23.18 -47.80
CA ILE A 6 17.35 -21.97 -46.94
C ILE A 6 16.52 -22.30 -45.68
N GLU A 7 17.20 -22.70 -44.63
CA GLU A 7 16.66 -22.69 -43.26
C GLU A 7 17.45 -21.67 -42.44
N GLY A 8 16.77 -20.81 -41.70
CA GLY A 8 17.41 -19.97 -40.72
C GLY A 8 16.92 -18.53 -40.70
N GLY A 9 15.95 -18.20 -39.86
CA GLY A 9 15.68 -16.79 -39.61
C GLY A 9 14.27 -16.41 -39.16
N ILE A 10 13.61 -17.17 -38.31
CA ILE A 10 12.34 -16.73 -37.67
C ILE A 10 12.26 -17.20 -36.19
N GLU A 11 13.24 -16.88 -35.39
CA GLU A 11 13.16 -17.21 -33.96
C GLU A 11 13.71 -16.14 -33.00
N ALA A 12 14.07 -14.96 -33.50
CA ALA A 12 14.68 -13.91 -32.69
C ALA A 12 13.80 -12.66 -32.44
N ASP A 13 12.52 -12.67 -32.84
CA ASP A 13 11.66 -11.46 -32.75
C ASP A 13 10.39 -11.62 -31.89
N ARG A 14 10.31 -12.67 -31.07
CA ARG A 14 9.16 -12.87 -30.16
C ARG A 14 9.33 -12.35 -28.74
N ASP A 15 10.52 -11.86 -28.37
CA ASP A 15 10.81 -11.44 -26.97
C ASP A 15 10.88 -9.93 -26.77
N ARG A 16 10.54 -9.12 -27.80
CA ARG A 16 10.59 -7.64 -27.72
C ARG A 16 9.24 -6.92 -27.64
N THR A 17 8.13 -7.61 -27.56
CA THR A 17 6.81 -6.97 -27.73
C THR A 17 5.86 -7.18 -26.55
N THR A 18 6.31 -7.09 -25.29
CA THR A 18 5.34 -7.00 -24.17
C THR A 18 5.89 -6.26 -22.95
N GLU A 19 6.80 -5.32 -23.07
CA GLU A 19 6.89 -4.21 -22.13
C GLU A 19 5.86 -3.15 -22.52
N LEU A 20 4.59 -3.47 -22.30
CA LEU A 20 3.56 -2.45 -22.17
C LEU A 20 4.11 -1.41 -21.20
N LYS A 21 4.33 -0.16 -21.65
CA LYS A 21 4.70 0.97 -20.80
C LYS A 21 3.70 1.02 -19.65
N ARG A 22 4.03 0.37 -18.54
CA ARG A 22 3.24 0.51 -17.31
C ARG A 22 3.37 1.96 -16.90
N VAL A 23 2.25 2.67 -16.94
CA VAL A 23 2.18 4.09 -16.60
C VAL A 23 2.49 4.22 -15.11
N ASP A 24 3.33 5.19 -14.74
CA ASP A 24 3.53 5.53 -13.35
C ASP A 24 2.21 6.01 -12.76
N GLN A 25 1.70 5.27 -11.79
CA GLN A 25 0.48 5.64 -11.06
C GLN A 25 0.78 6.71 -10.01
N ILE A 26 1.91 6.58 -9.32
CA ILE A 26 2.42 7.60 -8.40
C ILE A 26 3.79 8.04 -8.89
N ARG A 27 4.02 9.35 -8.86
CA ARG A 27 5.34 9.94 -9.06
C ARG A 27 5.59 10.96 -7.95
N VAL A 28 6.69 10.80 -7.25
CA VAL A 28 7.17 11.72 -6.21
C VAL A 28 8.52 12.24 -6.66
N GLN A 29 8.70 13.58 -6.66
CA GLN A 29 9.91 14.24 -7.16
C GLN A 29 10.36 15.33 -6.21
N HIS A 30 11.61 15.22 -5.73
CA HIS A 30 12.28 16.18 -4.86
C HIS A 30 11.41 16.66 -3.70
N LEU A 31 10.65 15.73 -3.08
CA LEU A 31 9.66 16.06 -2.08
C LEU A 31 10.31 16.28 -0.73
N TRP A 32 10.05 17.45 -0.15
CA TRP A 32 10.48 17.84 1.19
C TRP A 32 9.29 18.13 2.08
N MET A 33 9.45 17.82 3.36
CA MET A 33 8.49 18.22 4.38
C MET A 33 9.18 18.68 5.63
N ARG A 34 8.87 19.92 6.03
CA ARG A 34 9.33 20.55 7.27
C ARG A 34 8.13 20.95 8.11
N TYR A 35 8.16 20.61 9.37
CA TYR A 35 7.19 21.07 10.37
C TYR A 35 7.75 22.25 11.15
N GLY A 36 6.95 23.28 11.41
CA GLY A 36 7.36 24.49 12.12
C GLY A 36 7.87 25.59 11.17
N GLY A 37 8.38 26.69 11.73
CA GLY A 37 8.90 27.82 10.97
C GLY A 37 10.25 27.55 10.31
N ASP A 38 10.70 28.51 9.48
CA ASP A 38 11.92 28.38 8.68
C ASP A 38 13.20 28.28 9.52
N THR A 39 13.23 28.82 10.73
CA THR A 39 14.42 28.85 11.60
C THR A 39 14.54 27.66 12.53
N ASP A 40 13.41 27.18 13.11
CA ASP A 40 13.39 26.12 14.13
C ASP A 40 12.61 24.87 13.71
N GLY A 41 12.27 24.77 12.43
CA GLY A 41 11.44 23.70 11.91
C GLY A 41 12.17 22.35 11.83
N VAL A 42 11.44 21.26 12.11
CA VAL A 42 11.94 19.87 12.01
C VAL A 42 11.73 19.36 10.60
N VAL A 43 12.82 19.01 9.90
CA VAL A 43 12.75 18.31 8.61
C VAL A 43 12.31 16.88 8.85
N ALA A 44 11.12 16.53 8.38
CA ALA A 44 10.56 15.19 8.47
C ALA A 44 10.95 14.34 7.25
N LEU A 45 10.86 14.92 6.05
CA LEU A 45 11.23 14.29 4.78
C LEU A 45 12.21 15.19 4.04
N ALA A 46 13.22 14.60 3.42
CA ALA A 46 14.25 15.33 2.68
C ALA A 46 14.52 14.63 1.34
N ASP A 47 14.22 15.31 0.24
CA ASP A 47 14.54 14.87 -1.11
C ASP A 47 14.05 13.45 -1.39
N ILE A 48 12.73 13.24 -1.26
CA ILE A 48 12.09 11.96 -1.54
C ILE A 48 11.79 11.87 -3.04
N ASP A 49 12.34 10.85 -3.68
CA ASP A 49 12.11 10.51 -5.08
C ASP A 49 11.77 9.03 -5.22
N PHE A 50 10.63 8.72 -5.81
CA PHE A 50 10.25 7.37 -6.22
C PHE A 50 9.03 7.41 -7.14
N THR A 51 8.81 6.30 -7.84
CA THR A 51 7.58 6.05 -8.61
C THR A 51 6.91 4.77 -8.16
N VAL A 52 5.61 4.64 -8.38
CA VAL A 52 4.85 3.39 -8.23
C VAL A 52 4.09 3.15 -9.52
N ARG A 53 4.25 1.98 -10.10
CA ARG A 53 3.59 1.62 -11.35
C ARG A 53 2.12 1.25 -11.10
N ASP A 54 1.30 1.41 -12.13
CA ASP A 54 -0.09 0.95 -12.05
C ASP A 54 -0.16 -0.55 -11.73
N GLY A 55 -1.02 -0.89 -10.76
CA GLY A 55 -1.18 -2.25 -10.25
C GLY A 55 -0.01 -2.81 -9.43
N GLU A 56 0.99 -1.99 -9.07
CA GLU A 56 2.12 -2.42 -8.24
C GLU A 56 1.76 -2.38 -6.75
N PHE A 57 2.26 -3.36 -6.01
CA PHE A 57 2.20 -3.39 -4.54
C PHE A 57 3.56 -2.97 -3.98
N VAL A 58 3.69 -1.75 -3.47
CA VAL A 58 4.92 -1.22 -2.87
C VAL A 58 4.79 -1.15 -1.36
N ALA A 59 5.74 -1.73 -0.64
CA ALA A 59 5.86 -1.55 0.80
C ALA A 59 6.91 -0.48 1.14
N ILE A 60 6.66 0.30 2.18
CA ILE A 60 7.60 1.26 2.74
C ILE A 60 7.93 0.84 4.17
N VAL A 61 9.20 0.57 4.42
CA VAL A 61 9.71 0.20 5.75
C VAL A 61 10.72 1.23 6.23
N GLY A 62 10.88 1.36 7.55
CA GLY A 62 11.84 2.29 8.14
C GLY A 62 11.62 2.43 9.63
N PRO A 63 12.56 3.03 10.39
CA PRO A 63 12.46 3.21 11.83
C PRO A 63 11.27 4.09 12.23
N SER A 64 10.85 3.99 13.48
CA SER A 64 9.78 4.84 14.01
C SER A 64 10.17 6.32 13.92
N GLY A 65 9.21 7.16 13.52
CA GLY A 65 9.42 8.62 13.40
C GLY A 65 10.25 9.07 12.19
N CYS A 66 10.59 8.19 11.23
CA CYS A 66 11.34 8.59 10.02
C CYS A 66 10.52 9.33 8.97
N GLY A 67 9.19 9.47 9.15
CA GLY A 67 8.34 10.24 8.24
C GLY A 67 7.40 9.42 7.35
N LYS A 68 7.27 8.10 7.52
CA LYS A 68 6.39 7.24 6.71
C LYS A 68 4.94 7.72 6.69
N SER A 69 4.35 7.96 7.85
CA SER A 69 2.96 8.46 7.94
C SER A 69 2.82 9.89 7.40
N THR A 70 3.89 10.70 7.48
CA THR A 70 3.92 12.03 6.84
C THR A 70 3.86 11.91 5.32
N LEU A 71 4.69 11.03 4.75
CA LEU A 71 4.67 10.74 3.32
C LEU A 71 3.29 10.24 2.87
N LEU A 72 2.70 9.30 3.60
CA LEU A 72 1.37 8.79 3.29
C LEU A 72 0.30 9.90 3.32
N ARG A 73 0.34 10.81 4.30
CA ARG A 73 -0.60 11.94 4.37
C ARG A 73 -0.46 12.89 3.18
N ILE A 74 0.77 13.10 2.69
CA ILE A 74 1.00 13.90 1.48
C ILE A 74 0.41 13.18 0.26
N LEU A 75 0.67 11.88 0.09
CA LEU A 75 0.10 11.07 -0.99
C LEU A 75 -1.43 10.97 -0.93
N ALA A 76 -2.02 11.07 0.26
CA ALA A 76 -3.47 11.12 0.44
C ALA A 76 -4.07 12.53 0.17
N GLY A 77 -3.24 13.54 -0.11
CA GLY A 77 -3.68 14.92 -0.26
C GLY A 77 -4.17 15.58 1.03
N LEU A 78 -3.80 15.03 2.19
CA LEU A 78 -4.22 15.54 3.51
C LEU A 78 -3.31 16.65 4.04
N MET A 79 -2.14 16.82 3.42
CA MET A 79 -1.22 17.92 3.71
C MET A 79 -0.34 18.19 2.50
N PRO A 80 -0.03 19.45 2.19
CA PRO A 80 0.90 19.80 1.13
C PRO A 80 2.35 19.52 1.57
N PRO A 81 3.25 19.16 0.66
CA PRO A 81 4.68 19.17 0.93
C PRO A 81 5.21 20.61 1.10
N THR A 82 6.37 20.79 1.73
CA THR A 82 7.03 22.10 1.82
C THR A 82 7.62 22.50 0.46
N SER A 83 8.17 21.55 -0.29
CA SER A 83 8.62 21.70 -1.67
C SER A 83 8.65 20.35 -2.39
N GLY A 84 8.89 20.38 -3.71
CA GLY A 84 8.76 19.19 -4.56
C GLY A 84 7.30 18.93 -4.89
N GLN A 85 7.03 17.76 -5.47
CA GLN A 85 5.68 17.40 -5.92
C GLN A 85 5.38 15.92 -5.78
N ALA A 86 4.10 15.60 -5.63
CA ALA A 86 3.55 14.26 -5.74
C ALA A 86 2.41 14.28 -6.75
N GLU A 87 2.38 13.29 -7.63
CA GLU A 87 1.39 13.12 -8.68
C GLU A 87 0.72 11.76 -8.58
N LEU A 88 -0.56 11.70 -8.93
CA LEU A 88 -1.33 10.47 -9.12
C LEU A 88 -1.90 10.46 -10.54
N ALA A 89 -1.55 9.44 -11.33
CA ALA A 89 -1.93 9.30 -12.74
C ALA A 89 -1.62 10.56 -13.57
N GLY A 90 -0.44 11.17 -13.35
CA GLY A 90 0.03 12.37 -14.05
C GLY A 90 -0.63 13.68 -13.63
N SER A 91 -1.45 13.67 -12.57
CA SER A 91 -2.08 14.87 -12.01
C SER A 91 -1.52 15.18 -10.63
N PRO A 92 -1.20 16.44 -10.29
CA PRO A 92 -0.73 16.82 -8.96
C PRO A 92 -1.73 16.41 -7.87
N ILE A 93 -1.20 16.06 -6.69
CA ILE A 93 -2.00 15.79 -5.49
C ILE A 93 -2.06 17.08 -4.67
N ASP A 94 -3.06 17.90 -4.96
CA ASP A 94 -3.26 19.21 -4.30
C ASP A 94 -4.25 19.13 -3.12
N GLY A 95 -4.93 17.99 -2.96
CA GLY A 95 -5.93 17.76 -1.93
C GLY A 95 -6.49 16.33 -1.97
N PRO A 96 -7.46 16.00 -1.09
CA PRO A 96 -8.06 14.69 -1.05
C PRO A 96 -8.75 14.32 -2.37
N ARG A 97 -8.54 13.10 -2.86
CA ARG A 97 -9.07 12.60 -4.12
C ARG A 97 -10.04 11.45 -3.90
N ARG A 98 -11.04 11.32 -4.80
CA ARG A 98 -12.06 10.26 -4.72
C ARG A 98 -11.55 8.88 -5.14
N ASP A 99 -10.48 8.85 -5.90
CA ASP A 99 -9.83 7.64 -6.42
C ASP A 99 -8.75 7.07 -5.48
N ILE A 100 -8.64 7.61 -4.25
CA ILE A 100 -7.74 7.15 -3.20
C ILE A 100 -8.54 6.56 -2.04
N GLY A 101 -8.22 5.33 -1.65
CA GLY A 101 -8.65 4.72 -0.40
C GLY A 101 -7.53 4.82 0.64
N VAL A 102 -7.87 5.18 1.88
CA VAL A 102 -6.88 5.33 2.95
C VAL A 102 -7.26 4.48 4.16
N VAL A 103 -6.31 3.68 4.63
CA VAL A 103 -6.38 2.95 5.91
C VAL A 103 -5.32 3.54 6.83
N PHE A 104 -5.77 4.21 7.90
CA PHE A 104 -4.87 4.80 8.90
C PHE A 104 -4.48 3.77 9.97
N GLN A 105 -3.39 4.03 10.67
CA GLN A 105 -2.92 3.23 11.79
C GLN A 105 -4.01 3.08 12.89
N SER A 106 -4.74 4.17 13.18
CA SER A 106 -5.96 4.12 13.99
C SER A 106 -7.19 4.01 13.08
N PRO A 107 -8.20 3.20 13.42
CA PRO A 107 -9.36 2.94 12.56
C PRO A 107 -10.19 4.18 12.19
N VAL A 108 -10.19 5.21 13.04
CA VAL A 108 -10.93 6.48 12.86
C VAL A 108 -12.37 6.24 12.42
N LEU A 109 -13.08 5.35 13.14
CA LEU A 109 -14.51 5.12 12.91
C LEU A 109 -15.36 6.17 13.63
N PHE A 110 -16.48 6.55 13.01
CA PHE A 110 -17.46 7.40 13.67
C PHE A 110 -18.20 6.63 14.76
N PRO A 111 -18.07 6.99 16.05
CA PRO A 111 -18.64 6.22 17.16
C PRO A 111 -20.16 6.17 17.18
N TRP A 112 -20.83 7.10 16.52
CA TRP A 112 -22.30 7.18 16.39
C TRP A 112 -22.85 6.45 15.15
N ARG A 113 -21.99 5.88 14.30
CA ARG A 113 -22.38 5.08 13.14
C ARG A 113 -22.15 3.60 13.42
N THR A 114 -23.04 2.76 12.91
CA THR A 114 -22.87 1.31 12.94
C THR A 114 -21.67 0.87 12.07
N VAL A 115 -21.25 -0.37 12.17
CA VAL A 115 -20.21 -0.99 11.33
C VAL A 115 -20.52 -0.78 9.85
N LEU A 116 -21.72 -1.15 9.42
CA LEU A 116 -22.14 -1.00 8.03
C LEU A 116 -22.16 0.48 7.60
N ALA A 117 -22.69 1.38 8.44
CA ALA A 117 -22.73 2.80 8.12
C ALA A 117 -21.33 3.45 8.09
N ASN A 118 -20.35 2.94 8.87
CA ASN A 118 -18.96 3.33 8.77
C ASN A 118 -18.33 2.83 7.47
N ALA A 119 -18.59 1.59 7.08
CA ALA A 119 -18.12 1.01 5.83
C ALA A 119 -18.68 1.77 4.61
N GLU A 120 -19.98 2.15 4.64
CA GLU A 120 -20.67 2.88 3.57
C GLU A 120 -20.34 4.39 3.52
N LEU A 121 -19.53 4.93 4.43
CA LEU A 121 -19.21 6.36 4.48
C LEU A 121 -18.73 6.96 3.15
N PRO A 122 -17.81 6.35 2.40
CA PRO A 122 -17.40 6.88 1.10
C PRO A 122 -18.52 6.91 0.07
N VAL A 123 -19.49 6.00 0.17
CA VAL A 123 -20.67 5.95 -0.69
C VAL A 123 -21.52 7.21 -0.48
N ASP A 124 -21.76 7.57 0.79
CA ASP A 124 -22.50 8.78 1.16
C ASP A 124 -21.77 10.05 0.68
N VAL A 125 -20.45 10.13 0.93
CA VAL A 125 -19.64 11.32 0.61
C VAL A 125 -19.49 11.53 -0.91
N GLN A 126 -19.36 10.45 -1.66
CA GLN A 126 -19.18 10.51 -3.12
C GLN A 126 -20.49 10.53 -3.90
N GLY A 127 -21.65 10.34 -3.24
CA GLY A 127 -22.97 10.30 -3.88
C GLY A 127 -23.18 9.07 -4.77
N LEU A 128 -22.57 7.92 -4.39
CA LEU A 128 -22.70 6.66 -5.15
C LEU A 128 -24.05 5.99 -4.87
N ASP A 129 -24.46 5.08 -5.77
CA ASP A 129 -25.68 4.29 -5.58
C ASP A 129 -25.60 3.42 -4.32
N ARG A 130 -26.30 3.86 -3.28
CA ARG A 130 -26.30 3.21 -1.97
C ARG A 130 -26.82 1.78 -2.02
N LYS A 131 -27.82 1.49 -2.88
CA LYS A 131 -28.41 0.15 -2.99
C LYS A 131 -27.40 -0.84 -3.60
N ALA A 132 -26.73 -0.44 -4.67
CA ALA A 132 -25.69 -1.25 -5.31
C ALA A 132 -24.48 -1.44 -4.38
N MET A 133 -24.04 -0.38 -3.69
CA MET A 133 -22.88 -0.42 -2.81
C MET A 133 -23.11 -1.18 -1.51
N ARG A 134 -24.35 -1.28 -1.02
CA ARG A 134 -24.69 -2.05 0.18
C ARG A 134 -24.40 -3.54 0.04
N ALA A 135 -24.70 -4.14 -1.11
CA ALA A 135 -24.37 -5.55 -1.37
C ALA A 135 -22.85 -5.75 -1.31
N LYS A 136 -22.08 -4.86 -1.92
CA LYS A 136 -20.61 -4.87 -1.87
C LYS A 136 -20.07 -4.66 -0.46
N ALA A 137 -20.69 -3.78 0.34
CA ALA A 137 -20.28 -3.58 1.73
C ALA A 137 -20.44 -4.85 2.56
N LEU A 138 -21.56 -5.55 2.41
CA LEU A 138 -21.84 -6.82 3.10
C LEU A 138 -20.86 -7.92 2.67
N GLU A 139 -20.56 -8.04 1.37
CA GLU A 139 -19.56 -8.96 0.85
C GLU A 139 -18.17 -8.68 1.45
N LEU A 140 -17.74 -7.43 1.46
CA LEU A 140 -16.47 -7.03 2.05
C LEU A 140 -16.42 -7.26 3.57
N LEU A 141 -17.51 -6.99 4.29
CA LEU A 141 -17.60 -7.27 5.73
C LEU A 141 -17.49 -8.77 6.01
N LYS A 142 -18.15 -9.60 5.20
CA LYS A 142 -18.01 -11.06 5.28
C LYS A 142 -16.57 -11.51 5.00
N LEU A 143 -15.94 -10.96 3.97
CA LEU A 143 -14.55 -11.24 3.59
C LEU A 143 -13.58 -11.00 4.75
N VAL A 144 -13.76 -9.90 5.50
CA VAL A 144 -12.92 -9.58 6.65
C VAL A 144 -13.39 -10.24 7.96
N GLY A 145 -14.33 -11.20 7.90
CA GLY A 145 -14.83 -11.93 9.06
C GLY A 145 -15.66 -11.09 10.03
N LEU A 146 -16.46 -10.16 9.51
CA LEU A 146 -17.37 -9.31 10.27
C LEU A 146 -18.85 -9.53 9.90
N GLU A 147 -19.18 -10.68 9.29
CA GLU A 147 -20.56 -11.11 9.05
C GLU A 147 -21.32 -11.19 10.40
N GLY A 148 -22.50 -10.58 10.48
CA GLY A 148 -23.33 -10.52 11.70
C GLY A 148 -23.00 -9.32 12.63
N PHE A 149 -21.99 -8.51 12.31
CA PHE A 149 -21.65 -7.32 13.09
C PHE A 149 -22.12 -6.00 12.45
N GLU A 150 -22.89 -6.03 11.37
CA GLU A 150 -23.28 -4.88 10.54
C GLU A 150 -23.99 -3.79 11.34
N SER A 151 -24.82 -4.18 12.31
CA SER A 151 -25.60 -3.29 13.16
C SER A 151 -24.89 -2.84 14.45
N ARG A 152 -23.71 -3.40 14.75
CA ARG A 152 -22.93 -3.06 15.94
C ARG A 152 -22.27 -1.69 15.78
N TYR A 153 -21.96 -1.06 16.92
CA TYR A 153 -21.23 0.21 16.99
C TYR A 153 -19.75 -0.04 17.28
N PRO A 154 -18.83 0.90 16.95
CA PRO A 154 -17.39 0.75 17.16
C PRO A 154 -17.03 0.36 18.61
N ARG A 155 -17.73 0.89 19.61
CA ARG A 155 -17.50 0.56 21.04
C ARG A 155 -17.75 -0.91 21.41
N GLU A 156 -18.48 -1.64 20.56
CA GLU A 156 -18.82 -3.06 20.76
C GLU A 156 -17.80 -3.99 20.06
N LEU A 157 -16.77 -3.41 19.40
CA LEU A 157 -15.78 -4.12 18.61
C LEU A 157 -14.41 -4.07 19.27
N SER A 158 -13.61 -5.13 19.13
CA SER A 158 -12.19 -5.09 19.43
C SER A 158 -11.45 -4.11 18.48
N GLY A 159 -10.25 -3.65 18.86
CA GLY A 159 -9.43 -2.77 18.00
C GLY A 159 -9.13 -3.40 16.64
N GLY A 160 -8.87 -4.71 16.59
CA GLY A 160 -8.67 -5.44 15.34
C GLY A 160 -9.93 -5.52 14.46
N MET A 161 -11.12 -5.67 15.07
CA MET A 161 -12.39 -5.62 14.33
C MET A 161 -12.62 -4.22 13.75
N GLN A 162 -12.36 -3.16 14.52
CA GLN A 162 -12.46 -1.79 14.04
C GLN A 162 -11.52 -1.52 12.87
N GLN A 163 -10.29 -2.06 12.92
CA GLN A 163 -9.32 -1.93 11.83
C GLN A 163 -9.81 -2.62 10.55
N ARG A 164 -10.45 -3.78 10.68
CA ARG A 164 -11.07 -4.48 9.54
C ARG A 164 -12.25 -3.70 8.93
N VAL A 165 -13.04 -3.00 9.75
CA VAL A 165 -14.07 -2.07 9.22
C VAL A 165 -13.43 -0.93 8.44
N SER A 166 -12.31 -0.36 8.93
CA SER A 166 -11.60 0.71 8.20
C SER A 166 -11.05 0.24 6.85
N LEU A 167 -10.62 -1.01 6.74
CA LEU A 167 -10.21 -1.63 5.49
C LEU A 167 -11.40 -1.74 4.50
N VAL A 168 -12.55 -2.24 4.97
CA VAL A 168 -13.78 -2.29 4.14
C VAL A 168 -14.15 -0.89 3.65
N ARG A 169 -14.12 0.11 4.53
CA ARG A 169 -14.38 1.52 4.17
C ARG A 169 -13.45 2.01 3.06
N ALA A 170 -12.18 1.67 3.12
CA ALA A 170 -11.20 2.08 2.11
C ALA A 170 -11.40 1.37 0.76
N LEU A 171 -11.99 0.18 0.73
CA LEU A 171 -12.15 -0.66 -0.47
C LEU A 171 -13.50 -0.48 -1.17
N ILE A 172 -14.54 -0.02 -0.46
CA ILE A 172 -15.93 -0.06 -0.95
C ILE A 172 -16.14 0.71 -2.25
N HIS A 173 -15.53 1.88 -2.39
CA HIS A 173 -15.67 2.76 -3.56
C HIS A 173 -14.73 2.40 -4.72
N ASP A 174 -14.04 1.26 -4.62
CA ASP A 174 -13.15 0.71 -5.65
C ASP A 174 -12.03 1.67 -6.09
N PRO A 175 -11.21 2.18 -5.15
CA PRO A 175 -10.19 3.18 -5.44
C PRO A 175 -9.13 2.65 -6.42
N ALA A 176 -8.50 3.54 -7.19
CA ALA A 176 -7.37 3.22 -8.04
C ALA A 176 -6.09 3.04 -7.22
N LEU A 177 -5.94 3.82 -6.14
CA LEU A 177 -4.83 3.77 -5.21
C LEU A 177 -5.31 3.47 -3.79
N LEU A 178 -4.62 2.54 -3.12
CA LEU A 178 -4.85 2.20 -1.73
C LEU A 178 -3.61 2.54 -0.90
N LEU A 179 -3.75 3.47 0.03
CA LEU A 179 -2.72 3.89 0.98
C LEU A 179 -3.00 3.26 2.34
N MET A 180 -2.04 2.54 2.89
CA MET A 180 -2.21 1.84 4.17
C MET A 180 -1.07 2.17 5.13
N ASP A 181 -1.41 2.69 6.31
CA ASP A 181 -0.46 3.00 7.39
C ASP A 181 -0.61 1.96 8.51
N GLU A 182 0.29 1.00 8.58
CA GLU A 182 0.34 -0.09 9.57
C GLU A 182 -1.03 -0.78 9.80
N PRO A 183 -1.73 -1.21 8.73
CA PRO A 183 -3.14 -1.61 8.82
C PRO A 183 -3.38 -2.87 9.67
N PHE A 184 -2.34 -3.64 9.96
CA PHE A 184 -2.43 -4.90 10.70
C PHE A 184 -1.80 -4.85 12.09
N GLY A 185 -1.31 -3.68 12.54
CA GLY A 185 -0.62 -3.52 13.81
C GLY A 185 -1.46 -3.90 15.04
N ALA A 186 -2.77 -3.68 14.99
CA ALA A 186 -3.70 -3.99 16.08
C ALA A 186 -4.29 -5.42 16.03
N LEU A 187 -3.90 -6.25 15.04
CA LEU A 187 -4.42 -7.61 14.88
C LEU A 187 -3.56 -8.63 15.65
N ASP A 188 -4.22 -9.66 16.17
CA ASP A 188 -3.53 -10.87 16.63
C ASP A 188 -2.87 -11.61 15.44
N ALA A 189 -1.93 -12.52 15.74
CA ALA A 189 -1.11 -13.18 14.74
C ALA A 189 -1.93 -13.96 13.70
N MET A 190 -2.92 -14.76 14.13
CA MET A 190 -3.72 -15.58 13.22
C MET A 190 -4.64 -14.73 12.32
N THR A 191 -5.27 -13.72 12.91
CA THR A 191 -6.09 -12.76 12.14
C THR A 191 -5.24 -12.01 11.14
N ARG A 192 -4.01 -11.61 11.52
CA ARG A 192 -3.06 -10.92 10.64
C ARG A 192 -2.67 -11.77 9.43
N GLU A 193 -2.32 -13.04 9.65
CA GLU A 193 -2.02 -13.99 8.58
C GLU A 193 -3.19 -14.16 7.61
N THR A 194 -4.40 -14.32 8.15
CA THR A 194 -5.62 -14.38 7.33
C THR A 194 -5.78 -13.11 6.49
N MET A 195 -5.56 -11.92 7.09
CA MET A 195 -5.68 -10.65 6.38
C MET A 195 -4.60 -10.45 5.32
N HIS A 196 -3.39 -10.99 5.52
CA HIS A 196 -2.35 -10.99 4.48
C HIS A 196 -2.79 -11.77 3.24
N ILE A 197 -3.34 -12.96 3.42
CA ILE A 197 -3.87 -13.78 2.31
C ILE A 197 -5.01 -13.06 1.60
N GLU A 198 -5.98 -12.48 2.35
CA GLU A 198 -7.12 -11.78 1.78
C GLU A 198 -6.70 -10.51 1.03
N LEU A 199 -5.78 -9.72 1.58
CA LEU A 199 -5.27 -8.53 0.90
C LEU A 199 -4.54 -8.90 -0.40
N GLN A 200 -3.72 -9.96 -0.36
CA GLN A 200 -3.07 -10.50 -1.57
C GLN A 200 -4.11 -10.95 -2.61
N ARG A 201 -5.17 -11.65 -2.19
CA ARG A 201 -6.26 -12.09 -3.08
C ARG A 201 -6.96 -10.91 -3.73
N ILE A 202 -7.39 -9.91 -2.95
CA ILE A 202 -8.02 -8.68 -3.44
C ILE A 202 -7.11 -7.98 -4.46
N TRP A 203 -5.82 -7.86 -4.14
CA TRP A 203 -4.86 -7.25 -5.04
C TRP A 203 -4.69 -8.03 -6.35
N MET A 204 -4.60 -9.36 -6.30
CA MET A 204 -4.45 -10.21 -7.49
C MET A 204 -5.68 -10.16 -8.40
N GLU A 205 -6.89 -10.14 -7.83
CA GLU A 205 -8.14 -10.08 -8.57
C GLU A 205 -8.36 -8.73 -9.26
N ARG A 206 -7.98 -7.63 -8.60
CA ARG A 206 -8.33 -6.27 -9.05
C ARG A 206 -7.15 -5.44 -9.53
N ARG A 207 -5.92 -5.91 -9.33
CA ARG A 207 -4.67 -5.24 -9.72
C ARG A 207 -4.63 -3.77 -9.29
N LYS A 208 -5.03 -3.49 -8.04
CA LYS A 208 -4.97 -2.15 -7.47
C LYS A 208 -3.54 -1.73 -7.18
N THR A 209 -3.25 -0.45 -7.35
CA THR A 209 -1.99 0.11 -6.86
C THR A 209 -2.05 0.24 -5.35
N ILE A 210 -1.05 -0.26 -4.64
CA ILE A 210 -1.01 -0.24 -3.17
C ILE A 210 0.32 0.35 -2.69
N VAL A 211 0.24 1.32 -1.79
CA VAL A 211 1.36 1.76 -0.94
C VAL A 211 1.07 1.35 0.49
N PHE A 212 1.91 0.48 1.02
CA PHE A 212 1.74 -0.19 2.30
C PHE A 212 2.87 0.16 3.25
N ILE A 213 2.57 0.89 4.32
CA ILE A 213 3.54 1.21 5.36
C ILE A 213 3.47 0.14 6.44
N THR A 214 4.61 -0.40 6.82
CA THR A 214 4.74 -1.34 7.94
C THR A 214 6.12 -1.24 8.61
N HIS A 215 6.18 -1.59 9.88
CA HIS A 215 7.43 -1.84 10.58
C HIS A 215 7.88 -3.30 10.49
N SER A 216 7.02 -4.19 10.00
CA SER A 216 7.31 -5.62 9.83
C SER A 216 7.97 -5.91 8.48
N ILE A 217 9.26 -6.26 8.50
CA ILE A 217 9.98 -6.67 7.28
C ILE A 217 9.30 -7.90 6.65
N ALA A 218 8.83 -8.84 7.47
CA ALA A 218 8.18 -10.05 6.97
C ALA A 218 6.87 -9.73 6.22
N GLU A 219 6.05 -8.79 6.71
CA GLU A 219 4.86 -8.31 5.99
C GLU A 219 5.23 -7.68 4.64
N ALA A 220 6.26 -6.82 4.63
CA ALA A 220 6.72 -6.18 3.41
C ALA A 220 7.16 -7.21 2.37
N VAL A 221 7.96 -8.22 2.76
CA VAL A 221 8.40 -9.31 1.86
C VAL A 221 7.22 -10.17 1.42
N PHE A 222 6.27 -10.45 2.32
CA PHE A 222 5.12 -11.30 1.99
C PHE A 222 4.15 -10.64 1.01
N LEU A 223 3.92 -9.33 1.12
CA LEU A 223 2.87 -8.64 0.37
C LEU A 223 3.39 -7.89 -0.86
N ALA A 224 4.58 -7.29 -0.81
CA ALA A 224 5.01 -6.34 -1.82
C ALA A 224 5.70 -6.98 -3.04
N ASP A 225 5.63 -6.27 -4.17
CA ASP A 225 6.48 -6.52 -5.34
C ASP A 225 7.82 -5.78 -5.20
N ARG A 226 7.81 -4.68 -4.43
CA ARG A 226 8.96 -3.84 -4.18
C ARG A 226 8.90 -3.22 -2.79
N VAL A 227 10.06 -3.14 -2.13
CA VAL A 227 10.20 -2.55 -0.80
C VAL A 227 11.09 -1.32 -0.88
N LEU A 228 10.58 -0.19 -0.43
CA LEU A 228 11.34 1.05 -0.23
C LEU A 228 11.77 1.12 1.23
N VAL A 229 13.06 1.29 1.46
CA VAL A 229 13.66 1.41 2.81
C VAL A 229 13.93 2.88 3.10
N MET A 230 13.27 3.43 4.13
CA MET A 230 13.50 4.81 4.56
C MET A 230 14.59 4.89 5.62
N THR A 231 15.42 5.95 5.52
CA THR A 231 16.43 6.31 6.54
C THR A 231 15.77 6.90 7.79
N PRO A 232 16.47 6.96 8.95
CA PRO A 232 16.06 7.82 10.07
C PRO A 232 15.89 9.27 9.65
N ARG A 233 15.24 10.06 10.53
CA ARG A 233 14.99 11.49 10.29
C ARG A 233 16.27 12.29 10.04
N PRO A 234 16.30 13.16 9.00
CA PRO A 234 15.25 13.37 8.01
C PRO A 234 15.09 12.16 7.08
N GLY A 235 13.83 11.69 6.91
CA GLY A 235 13.54 10.51 6.11
C GLY A 235 13.90 10.72 4.64
N LYS A 236 14.63 9.77 4.07
CA LYS A 236 14.97 9.65 2.65
C LYS A 236 14.72 8.22 2.20
N ILE A 237 14.61 8.00 0.90
CA ILE A 237 14.67 6.63 0.36
C ILE A 237 16.15 6.21 0.33
N GLY A 238 16.52 5.31 1.24
CA GLY A 238 17.90 4.82 1.38
C GLY A 238 18.21 3.60 0.52
N ALA A 239 17.19 2.77 0.24
CA ALA A 239 17.33 1.62 -0.63
C ALA A 239 15.99 1.20 -1.22
N GLU A 240 16.05 0.47 -2.32
CA GLU A 240 14.92 -0.13 -3.00
C GLU A 240 15.24 -1.58 -3.33
N LEU A 241 14.35 -2.51 -2.98
CA LEU A 241 14.52 -3.93 -3.21
C LEU A 241 13.30 -4.49 -3.95
N LYS A 242 13.53 -5.15 -5.07
CA LYS A 242 12.52 -5.92 -5.80
C LYS A 242 12.33 -7.28 -5.14
N ILE A 243 11.09 -7.73 -4.97
CA ILE A 243 10.74 -9.02 -4.36
C ILE A 243 10.23 -9.96 -5.44
N ASP A 244 11.12 -10.78 -5.97
CA ASP A 244 10.81 -11.77 -7.02
C ASP A 244 10.33 -13.11 -6.40
N LEU A 245 9.31 -13.05 -5.54
CA LEU A 245 8.62 -14.23 -5.03
C LEU A 245 7.35 -14.48 -5.85
N PRO A 246 7.11 -15.70 -6.34
CA PRO A 246 5.92 -16.00 -7.11
C PRO A 246 4.63 -15.77 -6.30
N ARG A 247 3.54 -15.48 -6.98
CA ARG A 247 2.20 -15.32 -6.39
C ARG A 247 1.23 -16.38 -6.92
N PRO A 248 0.22 -16.82 -6.17
CA PRO A 248 -0.06 -16.42 -4.78
C PRO A 248 1.00 -16.93 -3.79
N ARG A 249 1.38 -16.11 -2.82
CA ARG A 249 2.27 -16.50 -1.74
C ARG A 249 1.45 -17.17 -0.64
N ALA A 250 1.70 -18.44 -0.37
CA ALA A 250 1.12 -19.16 0.76
C ALA A 250 1.90 -18.85 2.05
N LEU A 251 1.29 -19.11 3.22
CA LEU A 251 1.92 -18.76 4.51
C LEU A 251 3.23 -19.48 4.76
N ASP A 252 3.40 -20.67 4.22
CA ASP A 252 4.62 -21.48 4.35
C ASP A 252 5.84 -20.88 3.64
N VAL A 253 5.63 -19.95 2.69
CA VAL A 253 6.73 -19.23 2.00
C VAL A 253 7.66 -18.54 2.99
N VAL A 254 7.17 -18.12 4.15
CA VAL A 254 7.98 -17.45 5.19
C VAL A 254 9.09 -18.34 5.74
N ASN A 255 8.96 -19.67 5.61
CA ASN A 255 9.91 -20.66 6.07
C ASN A 255 10.98 -21.01 5.01
N THR A 256 10.92 -20.38 3.82
CA THR A 256 11.88 -20.66 2.73
C THR A 256 13.13 -19.83 2.88
N GLU A 257 14.28 -20.38 2.40
CA GLU A 257 15.56 -19.67 2.41
C GLU A 257 15.53 -18.40 1.55
N ILE A 258 14.79 -18.41 0.43
CA ILE A 258 14.65 -17.25 -0.44
C ILE A 258 13.92 -16.09 0.27
N PHE A 259 12.83 -16.39 1.01
CA PHE A 259 12.15 -15.41 1.85
C PHE A 259 13.08 -14.84 2.91
N GLY A 260 13.81 -15.73 3.63
CA GLY A 260 14.81 -15.34 4.63
C GLY A 260 15.92 -14.46 4.05
N SER A 261 16.32 -14.68 2.80
CA SER A 261 17.33 -13.85 2.13
C SER A 261 16.84 -12.42 1.91
N TYR A 262 15.58 -12.21 1.47
CA TYR A 262 15.00 -10.87 1.34
C TYR A 262 14.87 -10.16 2.69
N VAL A 263 14.45 -10.87 3.74
CA VAL A 263 14.38 -10.32 5.10
C VAL A 263 15.76 -9.83 5.56
N ARG A 264 16.83 -10.61 5.32
CA ARG A 264 18.21 -10.23 5.65
C ARG A 264 18.68 -9.02 4.85
N GLN A 265 18.37 -8.95 3.55
CA GLN A 265 18.75 -7.82 2.69
C GLN A 265 18.08 -6.53 3.16
N ILE A 266 16.76 -6.54 3.44
CA ILE A 266 16.04 -5.36 3.94
C ILE A 266 16.59 -4.93 5.30
N ARG A 267 16.86 -5.89 6.20
CA ARG A 267 17.45 -5.60 7.52
C ARG A 267 18.85 -4.98 7.38
N ALA A 268 19.67 -5.48 6.47
CA ALA A 268 20.99 -4.91 6.19
C ALA A 268 20.88 -3.47 5.64
N ALA A 269 19.91 -3.21 4.75
CA ALA A 269 19.65 -1.88 4.22
C ALA A 269 19.19 -0.91 5.32
N LEU A 270 18.30 -1.35 6.22
CA LEU A 270 17.86 -0.54 7.37
C LEU A 270 19.04 -0.18 8.29
N ASN A 271 19.90 -1.15 8.61
CA ASN A 271 21.08 -0.93 9.45
C ASN A 271 22.08 0.02 8.77
N ALA A 272 22.35 -0.15 7.48
CA ALA A 272 23.23 0.73 6.71
C ALA A 272 22.69 2.17 6.63
N ALA A 273 21.37 2.34 6.64
CA ALA A 273 20.71 3.64 6.69
C ALA A 273 20.76 4.32 8.08
N GLY A 274 21.36 3.69 9.10
CA GLY A 274 21.45 4.21 10.47
C GLY A 274 20.22 3.94 11.34
N GLY A 275 19.33 3.03 10.88
CA GLY A 275 18.18 2.57 11.65
C GLY A 275 18.57 1.38 12.50
N ALA A 276 18.75 1.56 13.82
CA ALA A 276 18.67 0.43 14.74
C ALA A 276 17.18 0.06 14.90
N LEU A 277 16.85 -1.22 14.68
CA LEU A 277 15.54 -1.80 15.01
C LEU A 277 15.46 -2.08 16.50
#